data_1b74e090359eaa47d3f45302cc7ca650
#
_entry.id   1b74e090359eaa47d3f45302cc7ca650
#
_cell.length_a   1.000
_cell.length_b   1.000
_cell.length_c   1.000
_cell.angle_alpha   90.00
_cell.angle_beta   90.00
_cell.angle_gamma   90.00
#
_symmetry.space_group_name_H-M   'P 1'
#
loop_
_entity.id
_entity.type
_entity.pdbx_description
1 polymer ?
#
loop_
_entity_poly.entity_id
_entity_poly.type
_entity_poly.pdbx_seq_one_letter_code
_entity_poly.pdbx_strand_id
1 'polypeptide(L)'
;MQDNCTINVENSINSGQVFLWKKNEKYWYGVNGQDVLKIDNSGNIKSYQNNKIDFFRKKDDIEKIIKSISKDSVTKKAVKQYLGLRILEQDPFQCLISFITSSNSNIQKIKNNLEKISKKFGTKIKFENQEFFLFPEPKKLAKASINEIKSCGVGYRAQFIKEAANMTMLKKIDFEYLKKSNYQDAKKEICLIPGVGNKVADCVLLFSLNKLEAFPLDRWIIRILEKYYSNKFQLETKTITEKQYSIIHEKILNHFGPFAGYAQQFLFKMERENYQKKWL
;
A
#
# COMPACT_ATOMS: atom_id res chain seq x y z
N MET A 1 20.17 23.26 3.87
CA MET A 1 19.05 22.44 4.43
C MET A 1 18.32 21.83 3.24
N GLN A 2 18.25 20.51 3.14
CA GLN A 2 17.40 19.90 2.10
C GLN A 2 15.95 20.27 2.42
N ASP A 3 15.27 20.81 1.42
CA ASP A 3 13.87 21.21 1.54
C ASP A 3 13.01 19.97 1.85
N ASN A 4 12.37 19.92 3.01
CA ASN A 4 11.50 18.82 3.44
C ASN A 4 10.33 18.60 2.48
N CYS A 5 10.05 19.56 1.60
CA CYS A 5 8.99 19.49 0.60
C CYS A 5 9.37 18.67 -0.65
N THR A 6 10.65 18.41 -0.89
CA THR A 6 11.11 17.67 -2.07
C THR A 6 10.68 16.21 -2.01
N ILE A 7 9.98 15.74 -3.05
CA ILE A 7 9.54 14.34 -3.14
C ILE A 7 10.71 13.45 -3.54
N ASN A 8 10.94 12.38 -2.78
CA ASN A 8 11.84 11.31 -3.20
C ASN A 8 11.04 10.19 -3.87
N VAL A 9 10.96 10.25 -5.20
CA VAL A 9 10.18 9.32 -6.03
C VAL A 9 10.66 7.89 -5.84
N GLU A 10 11.96 7.66 -5.85
CA GLU A 10 12.55 6.33 -5.72
C GLU A 10 12.25 5.70 -4.36
N ASN A 11 12.43 6.44 -3.28
CA ASN A 11 12.10 5.96 -1.95
C ASN A 11 10.61 5.66 -1.80
N SER A 12 9.75 6.49 -2.39
CA SER A 12 8.29 6.33 -2.29
C SER A 12 7.82 5.10 -3.06
N ILE A 13 8.26 4.91 -4.32
CA ILE A 13 7.85 3.76 -5.14
C ILE A 13 8.45 2.45 -4.60
N ASN A 14 9.71 2.47 -4.15
CA ASN A 14 10.39 1.28 -3.63
C ASN A 14 10.13 0.99 -2.16
N SER A 15 9.14 1.62 -1.54
CA SER A 15 8.82 1.41 -0.13
C SER A 15 7.84 0.27 0.15
N GLY A 16 7.42 -0.49 -0.87
CA GLY A 16 6.53 -1.64 -0.72
C GLY A 16 5.04 -1.31 -0.70
N GLN A 17 4.68 -0.11 -1.09
CA GLN A 17 3.28 0.34 -1.24
C GLN A 17 2.68 -0.10 -2.58
N VAL A 18 3.48 -0.08 -3.64
CA VAL A 18 3.07 -0.36 -5.03
C VAL A 18 3.91 -1.46 -5.64
N PHE A 19 3.36 -2.19 -6.62
CA PHE A 19 4.00 -3.38 -7.16
C PHE A 19 4.13 -3.39 -8.69
N LEU A 20 3.24 -2.73 -9.43
CA LEU A 20 3.27 -2.68 -10.90
C LEU A 20 4.02 -1.45 -11.41
N TRP A 21 5.25 -1.26 -10.91
CA TRP A 21 6.09 -0.13 -11.25
C TRP A 21 7.46 -0.58 -11.71
N LYS A 22 7.97 0.08 -12.77
CA LYS A 22 9.31 -0.17 -13.34
C LYS A 22 10.00 1.14 -13.62
N LYS A 23 11.30 1.19 -13.36
CA LYS A 23 12.17 2.29 -13.78
C LYS A 23 12.70 1.98 -15.17
N ASN A 24 12.56 2.92 -16.09
CA ASN A 24 13.16 2.88 -17.40
C ASN A 24 13.95 4.18 -17.60
N GLU A 25 15.27 4.07 -17.64
CA GLU A 25 16.20 5.21 -17.69
C GLU A 25 15.92 6.24 -16.57
N LYS A 26 15.42 7.42 -16.98
CA LYS A 26 15.14 8.57 -16.09
C LYS A 26 13.71 8.60 -15.53
N TYR A 27 12.84 7.69 -16.00
CA TYR A 27 11.42 7.74 -15.68
C TYR A 27 10.94 6.47 -14.97
N TRP A 28 9.98 6.66 -14.09
CA TRP A 28 9.20 5.58 -13.54
C TRP A 28 7.91 5.43 -14.33
N TYR A 29 7.56 4.19 -14.64
CA TYR A 29 6.29 3.84 -15.27
C TYR A 29 5.54 2.87 -14.38
N GLY A 30 4.25 3.13 -14.17
CA GLY A 30 3.42 2.29 -13.35
C GLY A 30 1.96 2.29 -13.73
N VAL A 31 1.31 1.15 -13.48
CA VAL A 31 -0.14 0.99 -13.64
C VAL A 31 -0.82 1.37 -12.34
N ASN A 32 -1.82 2.24 -12.44
CA ASN A 32 -2.69 2.67 -11.35
C ASN A 32 -4.17 2.57 -11.79
N GLY A 33 -4.77 1.41 -11.56
CA GLY A 33 -6.10 1.09 -12.02
C GLY A 33 -6.21 1.06 -13.55
N GLN A 34 -7.07 1.92 -14.08
CA GLN A 34 -7.29 2.09 -15.53
C GLN A 34 -6.34 3.12 -16.15
N ASP A 35 -5.26 3.50 -15.46
CA ASP A 35 -4.31 4.49 -15.95
C ASP A 35 -2.87 3.98 -15.91
N VAL A 36 -2.01 4.57 -16.72
CA VAL A 36 -0.56 4.40 -16.67
C VAL A 36 0.07 5.76 -16.40
N LEU A 37 0.91 5.80 -15.38
CA LEU A 37 1.61 7.02 -14.98
C LEU A 37 3.08 6.92 -15.39
N LYS A 38 3.59 7.97 -16.02
CA LYS A 38 5.02 8.25 -16.24
C LYS A 38 5.44 9.33 -15.25
N ILE A 39 6.48 9.09 -14.48
CA ILE A 39 6.94 9.99 -13.42
C ILE A 39 8.43 10.26 -13.59
N ASP A 40 8.84 11.52 -13.55
CA ASP A 40 10.24 11.92 -13.53
C ASP A 40 10.81 11.93 -12.09
N ASN A 41 12.12 12.16 -11.95
CA ASN A 41 12.77 12.17 -10.64
C ASN A 41 12.31 13.34 -9.74
N SER A 42 11.70 14.38 -10.29
CA SER A 42 11.14 15.52 -9.55
C SER A 42 9.68 15.29 -9.11
N GLY A 43 9.09 14.15 -9.47
CA GLY A 43 7.70 13.82 -9.14
C GLY A 43 6.68 14.52 -10.03
N ASN A 44 7.06 14.94 -11.25
CA ASN A 44 6.10 15.36 -12.27
C ASN A 44 5.48 14.13 -12.92
N ILE A 45 4.16 14.18 -13.11
CA ILE A 45 3.37 13.04 -13.56
C ILE A 45 2.76 13.36 -14.93
N LYS A 46 2.93 12.43 -15.88
CA LYS A 46 2.17 12.34 -17.11
C LYS A 46 1.30 11.09 -17.04
N SER A 47 -0.01 11.25 -17.23
CA SER A 47 -1.01 10.19 -17.20
C SER A 47 -1.42 9.81 -18.61
N TYR A 48 -1.63 8.51 -18.88
CA TYR A 48 -2.17 8.02 -20.13
C TYR A 48 -3.59 8.54 -20.38
N GLN A 49 -4.42 8.60 -19.33
CA GLN A 49 -5.79 9.11 -19.38
C GLN A 49 -5.88 10.63 -19.29
N ASN A 50 -4.75 11.35 -19.19
CA ASN A 50 -4.70 12.79 -18.93
C ASN A 50 -5.38 13.23 -17.62
N ASN A 51 -5.51 12.32 -16.66
CA ASN A 51 -6.09 12.60 -15.36
C ASN A 51 -5.15 13.46 -14.48
N LYS A 52 -5.72 14.40 -13.73
CA LYS A 52 -5.00 15.10 -12.67
C LYS A 52 -4.99 14.24 -11.40
N ILE A 53 -3.90 13.53 -11.16
CA ILE A 53 -3.74 12.60 -10.02
C ILE A 53 -2.73 13.19 -9.05
N ASP A 54 -3.09 13.33 -7.78
CA ASP A 54 -2.14 13.66 -6.70
C ASP A 54 -1.53 12.39 -6.09
N PHE A 55 -0.84 11.62 -6.94
CA PHE A 55 -0.29 10.31 -6.57
C PHE A 55 0.68 10.38 -5.38
N PHE A 56 1.42 11.48 -5.22
CA PHE A 56 2.36 11.69 -4.12
C PHE A 56 1.75 12.46 -2.94
N ARG A 57 0.45 12.72 -2.95
CA ARG A 57 -0.21 13.47 -1.88
C ARG A 57 0.48 14.81 -1.60
N LYS A 58 0.71 15.59 -2.66
CA LYS A 58 1.38 16.90 -2.59
C LYS A 58 0.63 17.92 -1.72
N LYS A 59 -0.68 17.68 -1.52
CA LYS A 59 -1.53 18.49 -0.65
C LYS A 59 -1.35 18.21 0.84
N ASP A 60 -0.71 17.09 1.20
CA ASP A 60 -0.43 16.79 2.61
C ASP A 60 0.60 17.78 3.16
N ASP A 61 0.32 18.34 4.32
CA ASP A 61 1.28 19.17 5.07
C ASP A 61 2.38 18.25 5.67
N ILE A 62 3.41 18.01 4.87
CA ILE A 62 4.46 17.07 5.24
C ILE A 62 5.28 17.51 6.46
N GLU A 63 5.44 18.81 6.69
CA GLU A 63 6.15 19.32 7.85
C GLU A 63 5.39 19.02 9.13
N LYS A 64 4.08 19.27 9.14
CA LYS A 64 3.18 18.91 10.24
C LYS A 64 3.19 17.40 10.48
N ILE A 65 3.15 16.60 9.43
CA ILE A 65 3.21 15.13 9.51
C ILE A 65 4.51 14.69 10.13
N ILE A 66 5.66 15.15 9.61
CA ILE A 66 6.99 14.79 10.13
C ILE A 66 7.12 15.21 11.60
N LYS A 67 6.68 16.41 11.97
CA LYS A 67 6.67 16.87 13.36
C LYS A 67 5.80 15.98 14.25
N SER A 68 4.65 15.54 13.76
CA SER A 68 3.73 14.66 14.49
C SER A 68 4.35 13.29 14.78
N ILE A 69 4.99 12.66 13.79
CA ILE A 69 5.50 11.28 13.90
C ILE A 69 6.91 11.18 14.49
N SER A 70 7.69 12.26 14.52
CA SER A 70 9.06 12.29 15.03
C SER A 70 9.10 12.33 16.56
N LYS A 71 8.43 11.39 17.23
CA LYS A 71 8.26 11.35 18.68
C LYS A 71 9.45 10.76 19.45
N ASP A 72 10.26 9.93 18.78
CA ASP A 72 11.37 9.22 19.40
C ASP A 72 12.60 9.15 18.46
N SER A 73 13.71 8.62 18.97
CA SER A 73 14.97 8.54 18.22
C SER A 73 14.87 7.62 17.00
N VAL A 74 14.03 6.58 17.05
CA VAL A 74 13.90 5.58 15.98
C VAL A 74 13.18 6.20 14.77
N THR A 75 12.02 6.84 15.00
CA THR A 75 11.29 7.55 13.95
C THR A 75 12.05 8.75 13.42
N LYS A 76 12.72 9.55 14.27
CA LYS A 76 13.60 10.63 13.82
C LYS A 76 14.70 10.13 12.88
N LYS A 77 15.32 8.98 13.21
CA LYS A 77 16.33 8.34 12.35
C LYS A 77 15.73 7.90 11.01
N ALA A 78 14.58 7.22 11.03
CA ALA A 78 13.91 6.75 9.82
C ALA A 78 13.51 7.92 8.90
N VAL A 79 12.92 8.98 9.45
CA VAL A 79 12.57 10.20 8.70
C VAL A 79 13.81 10.84 8.08
N LYS A 80 14.90 11.03 8.86
CA LYS A 80 16.15 11.61 8.35
C LYS A 80 16.75 10.79 7.21
N GLN A 81 16.68 9.45 7.29
CA GLN A 81 17.24 8.54 6.29
C GLN A 81 16.45 8.55 4.98
N TYR A 82 15.13 8.76 5.04
CA TYR A 82 14.23 8.68 3.89
C TYR A 82 13.46 9.98 3.65
N LEU A 83 14.12 11.12 3.81
CA LEU A 83 13.53 12.42 3.51
C LEU A 83 12.85 12.40 2.13
N GLY A 84 11.66 13.01 2.05
CA GLY A 84 10.88 13.05 0.82
C GLY A 84 10.08 11.79 0.50
N LEU A 85 10.11 10.75 1.34
CA LEU A 85 9.21 9.61 1.20
C LEU A 85 7.76 10.07 1.38
N ARG A 86 6.88 9.62 0.47
CA ARG A 86 5.44 9.92 0.47
C ARG A 86 4.62 8.65 0.55
N ILE A 87 3.47 8.71 1.21
CA ILE A 87 2.40 7.73 1.01
C ILE A 87 1.78 8.00 -0.36
N LEU A 88 1.61 6.94 -1.15
CA LEU A 88 1.11 7.02 -2.51
C LEU A 88 -0.41 6.82 -2.53
N GLU A 89 -1.14 7.63 -3.29
CA GLU A 89 -2.57 7.46 -3.50
C GLU A 89 -2.82 6.53 -4.69
N GLN A 90 -3.23 5.30 -4.40
CA GLN A 90 -3.43 4.25 -5.38
C GLN A 90 -4.91 4.11 -5.76
N ASP A 91 -5.16 3.48 -6.93
CA ASP A 91 -6.48 2.96 -7.26
C ASP A 91 -6.93 1.96 -6.18
N PRO A 92 -8.12 2.13 -5.57
CA PRO A 92 -8.55 1.33 -4.44
C PRO A 92 -8.74 -0.15 -4.77
N PHE A 93 -9.26 -0.49 -5.95
CA PHE A 93 -9.46 -1.87 -6.34
C PHE A 93 -8.12 -2.58 -6.60
N GLN A 94 -7.21 -1.94 -7.34
CA GLN A 94 -5.86 -2.47 -7.54
C GLN A 94 -5.13 -2.63 -6.20
N CYS A 95 -5.23 -1.68 -5.30
CA CYS A 95 -4.66 -1.74 -3.96
C CYS A 95 -5.21 -2.95 -3.18
N LEU A 96 -6.53 -3.14 -3.14
CA LEU A 96 -7.18 -4.27 -2.48
C LEU A 96 -6.65 -5.62 -3.00
N ILE A 97 -6.68 -5.83 -4.31
CA ILE A 97 -6.20 -7.09 -4.92
C ILE A 97 -4.71 -7.30 -4.68
N SER A 98 -3.91 -6.22 -4.71
CA SER A 98 -2.48 -6.27 -4.43
C SER A 98 -2.19 -6.74 -3.00
N PHE A 99 -2.91 -6.22 -2.01
CA PHE A 99 -2.70 -6.60 -0.61
C PHE A 99 -3.34 -7.94 -0.23
N ILE A 100 -4.42 -8.39 -0.87
CA ILE A 100 -4.89 -9.78 -0.80
C ILE A 100 -3.79 -10.72 -1.32
N THR A 101 -3.17 -10.39 -2.46
CA THR A 101 -2.08 -11.17 -3.05
C THR A 101 -0.82 -11.17 -2.17
N SER A 102 -0.62 -10.15 -1.33
CA SER A 102 0.54 -10.01 -0.45
C SER A 102 0.53 -10.94 0.78
N SER A 103 -0.60 -11.51 1.15
CA SER A 103 -0.73 -12.38 2.32
C SER A 103 0.21 -13.60 2.21
N ASN A 104 1.09 -13.84 3.19
CA ASN A 104 2.10 -14.91 3.17
C ASN A 104 2.90 -14.98 1.85
N SER A 105 3.36 -13.84 1.34
CA SER A 105 4.11 -13.73 0.09
C SER A 105 5.32 -12.80 0.24
N ASN A 106 6.17 -12.73 -0.78
CA ASN A 106 7.25 -11.76 -0.89
C ASN A 106 7.01 -10.80 -2.05
N ILE A 107 7.69 -9.66 -2.04
CA ILE A 107 7.46 -8.57 -3.02
C ILE A 107 7.65 -9.04 -4.46
N GLN A 108 8.67 -9.85 -4.74
CA GLN A 108 8.91 -10.32 -6.11
C GLN A 108 7.78 -11.22 -6.60
N LYS A 109 7.30 -12.13 -5.75
CA LYS A 109 6.17 -13.01 -6.08
C LYS A 109 4.87 -12.21 -6.27
N ILE A 110 4.64 -11.19 -5.43
CA ILE A 110 3.49 -10.29 -5.57
C ILE A 110 3.53 -9.58 -6.93
N LYS A 111 4.65 -8.97 -7.29
CA LYS A 111 4.85 -8.30 -8.58
C LYS A 111 4.55 -9.25 -9.74
N ASN A 112 5.15 -10.43 -9.76
CA ASN A 112 4.96 -11.42 -10.82
C ASN A 112 3.50 -11.87 -10.94
N ASN A 113 2.81 -12.06 -9.81
CA ASN A 113 1.41 -12.47 -9.81
C ASN A 113 0.50 -11.36 -10.36
N LEU A 114 0.71 -10.12 -9.93
CA LEU A 114 -0.07 -8.97 -10.39
C LEU A 114 0.19 -8.67 -11.88
N GLU A 115 1.42 -8.82 -12.36
CA GLU A 115 1.74 -8.72 -13.79
C GLU A 115 0.97 -9.78 -14.61
N LYS A 116 0.90 -11.04 -14.13
CA LYS A 116 0.13 -12.10 -14.77
C LYS A 116 -1.37 -11.80 -14.77
N ILE A 117 -1.90 -11.26 -13.66
CA ILE A 117 -3.30 -10.82 -13.56
C ILE A 117 -3.58 -9.73 -14.59
N SER A 118 -2.74 -8.67 -14.65
CA SER A 118 -2.90 -7.58 -15.61
C SER A 118 -2.79 -8.06 -17.05
N LYS A 119 -1.82 -8.92 -17.38
CA LYS A 119 -1.67 -9.50 -18.73
C LYS A 119 -2.85 -10.36 -19.15
N LYS A 120 -3.43 -11.13 -18.22
CA LYS A 120 -4.50 -12.07 -18.55
C LYS A 120 -5.88 -11.42 -18.61
N PHE A 121 -6.17 -10.47 -17.72
CA PHE A 121 -7.51 -9.92 -17.56
C PHE A 121 -7.60 -8.42 -17.85
N GLY A 122 -6.47 -7.72 -17.91
CA GLY A 122 -6.42 -6.29 -18.18
C GLY A 122 -6.44 -5.96 -19.67
N THR A 123 -6.62 -4.69 -19.98
CA THR A 123 -6.60 -4.17 -21.34
C THR A 123 -5.18 -3.80 -21.74
N LYS A 124 -4.72 -4.29 -22.91
CA LYS A 124 -3.42 -3.90 -23.48
C LYS A 124 -3.54 -2.51 -24.10
N ILE A 125 -2.60 -1.64 -23.76
CA ILE A 125 -2.51 -0.27 -24.30
C ILE A 125 -1.06 0.06 -24.70
N LYS A 126 -0.91 1.11 -25.51
CA LYS A 126 0.41 1.69 -25.84
C LYS A 126 0.49 3.12 -25.27
N PHE A 127 1.55 3.40 -24.49
CA PHE A 127 1.84 4.70 -23.92
C PHE A 127 3.33 5.01 -24.03
N GLU A 128 3.70 6.19 -24.56
CA GLU A 128 5.10 6.57 -24.75
C GLU A 128 5.95 5.50 -25.49
N ASN A 129 5.38 4.92 -26.56
CA ASN A 129 5.98 3.84 -27.36
C ASN A 129 6.25 2.51 -26.62
N GLN A 130 5.73 2.36 -25.38
CA GLN A 130 5.81 1.14 -24.61
C GLN A 130 4.44 0.49 -24.46
N GLU A 131 4.42 -0.85 -24.35
CA GLU A 131 3.20 -1.61 -24.12
C GLU A 131 2.96 -1.81 -22.63
N PHE A 132 1.71 -1.60 -22.20
CA PHE A 132 1.27 -1.82 -20.83
C PHE A 132 -0.03 -2.64 -20.83
N PHE A 133 -0.28 -3.31 -19.72
CA PHE A 133 -1.55 -3.96 -19.42
C PHE A 133 -2.16 -3.26 -18.21
N LEU A 134 -3.28 -2.57 -18.40
CA LEU A 134 -4.03 -1.93 -17.33
C LEU A 134 -4.43 -2.96 -16.28
N PHE A 135 -4.64 -2.52 -15.05
CA PHE A 135 -5.18 -3.42 -14.03
C PHE A 135 -6.62 -3.80 -14.40
N PRO A 136 -7.04 -5.07 -14.27
CA PRO A 136 -8.38 -5.47 -14.68
C PRO A 136 -9.47 -4.77 -13.86
N GLU A 137 -10.54 -4.38 -14.53
CA GLU A 137 -11.76 -3.92 -13.86
C GLU A 137 -12.38 -5.03 -12.99
N PRO A 138 -13.11 -4.68 -11.90
CA PRO A 138 -13.77 -5.66 -11.04
C PRO A 138 -14.60 -6.69 -11.80
N LYS A 139 -15.35 -6.25 -12.80
CA LYS A 139 -16.19 -7.12 -13.65
C LYS A 139 -15.42 -8.23 -14.36
N LYS A 140 -14.17 -7.97 -14.77
CA LYS A 140 -13.33 -8.97 -15.47
C LYS A 140 -12.92 -10.10 -14.52
N LEU A 141 -12.45 -9.75 -13.32
CA LEU A 141 -12.07 -10.75 -12.30
C LEU A 141 -13.28 -11.47 -11.71
N ALA A 142 -14.41 -10.78 -11.53
CA ALA A 142 -15.65 -11.38 -11.05
C ALA A 142 -16.20 -12.47 -12.01
N LYS A 143 -16.06 -12.26 -13.32
CA LYS A 143 -16.49 -13.23 -14.36
C LYS A 143 -15.49 -14.37 -14.57
N ALA A 144 -14.23 -14.19 -14.22
CA ALA A 144 -13.21 -15.21 -14.38
C ALA A 144 -13.48 -16.44 -13.49
N SER A 145 -13.12 -17.61 -13.95
CA SER A 145 -13.13 -18.82 -13.13
C SER A 145 -12.00 -18.77 -12.08
N ILE A 146 -12.17 -19.49 -10.97
CA ILE A 146 -11.14 -19.60 -9.93
C ILE A 146 -9.84 -20.19 -10.53
N ASN A 147 -9.95 -21.16 -11.46
CA ASN A 147 -8.77 -21.78 -12.08
C ASN A 147 -8.01 -20.80 -12.97
N GLU A 148 -8.70 -19.90 -13.67
CA GLU A 148 -8.06 -18.86 -14.47
C GLU A 148 -7.31 -17.86 -13.56
N ILE A 149 -7.88 -17.48 -12.42
CA ILE A 149 -7.20 -16.61 -11.46
C ILE A 149 -6.02 -17.35 -10.79
N LYS A 150 -6.17 -18.64 -10.42
CA LYS A 150 -5.09 -19.48 -9.87
C LYS A 150 -3.90 -19.59 -10.82
N SER A 151 -4.13 -19.64 -12.14
CA SER A 151 -3.04 -19.74 -13.13
C SER A 151 -2.11 -18.52 -13.13
N CYS A 152 -2.51 -17.41 -12.51
CA CYS A 152 -1.66 -16.24 -12.29
C CYS A 152 -0.69 -16.43 -11.10
N GLY A 153 -0.69 -17.59 -10.44
CA GLY A 153 0.24 -17.93 -9.36
C GLY A 153 -0.20 -17.50 -7.97
N VAL A 154 -1.43 -17.01 -7.81
CA VAL A 154 -1.97 -16.52 -6.52
C VAL A 154 -2.40 -17.62 -5.55
N GLY A 155 -2.47 -18.88 -6.02
CA GLY A 155 -2.81 -20.04 -5.20
C GLY A 155 -4.21 -19.93 -4.58
N TYR A 156 -4.33 -20.23 -3.28
CA TYR A 156 -5.62 -20.19 -2.55
C TYR A 156 -6.28 -18.80 -2.52
N ARG A 157 -5.50 -17.73 -2.77
CA ARG A 157 -6.02 -16.35 -2.77
C ARG A 157 -6.94 -16.07 -3.96
N ALA A 158 -6.96 -16.96 -4.96
CA ALA A 158 -7.83 -16.81 -6.12
C ALA A 158 -9.31 -16.68 -5.73
N GLN A 159 -9.76 -17.45 -4.72
CA GLN A 159 -11.11 -17.34 -4.18
C GLN A 159 -11.37 -15.93 -3.61
N PHE A 160 -10.46 -15.43 -2.77
CA PHE A 160 -10.59 -14.11 -2.15
C PHE A 160 -10.55 -12.96 -3.17
N ILE A 161 -9.71 -13.09 -4.21
CA ILE A 161 -9.64 -12.12 -5.32
C ILE A 161 -10.97 -12.09 -6.07
N LYS A 162 -11.56 -13.26 -6.35
CA LYS A 162 -12.86 -13.35 -7.03
C LYS A 162 -13.98 -12.76 -6.19
N GLU A 163 -14.02 -13.06 -4.89
CA GLU A 163 -15.04 -12.49 -3.97
C GLU A 163 -14.89 -10.97 -3.82
N ALA A 164 -13.67 -10.47 -3.65
CA ALA A 164 -13.41 -9.04 -3.62
C ALA A 164 -13.87 -8.34 -4.91
N ALA A 165 -13.63 -8.95 -6.07
CA ALA A 165 -14.08 -8.45 -7.36
C ALA A 165 -15.61 -8.48 -7.49
N ASN A 166 -16.28 -9.55 -7.03
CA ASN A 166 -17.73 -9.67 -7.00
C ASN A 166 -18.36 -8.58 -6.12
N MET A 167 -17.86 -8.41 -4.89
CA MET A 167 -18.39 -7.41 -3.95
C MET A 167 -18.23 -5.98 -4.48
N THR A 168 -17.08 -5.69 -5.13
CA THR A 168 -16.86 -4.38 -5.76
C THR A 168 -17.76 -4.17 -6.97
N MET A 169 -17.89 -5.19 -7.85
CA MET A 169 -18.76 -5.11 -9.03
C MET A 169 -20.24 -4.89 -8.64
N LEU A 170 -20.68 -5.54 -7.58
CA LEU A 170 -22.06 -5.44 -7.06
C LEU A 170 -22.27 -4.19 -6.16
N LYS A 171 -21.28 -3.32 -6.04
CA LYS A 171 -21.29 -2.14 -5.17
C LYS A 171 -21.59 -2.43 -3.70
N LYS A 172 -21.34 -3.67 -3.25
CA LYS A 172 -21.37 -4.03 -1.81
C LYS A 172 -20.21 -3.38 -1.06
N ILE A 173 -19.10 -3.11 -1.78
CA ILE A 173 -17.99 -2.28 -1.34
C ILE A 173 -17.95 -1.06 -2.25
N ASP A 174 -18.19 0.11 -1.68
CA ASP A 174 -18.15 1.41 -2.34
C ASP A 174 -16.94 2.22 -1.84
N PHE A 175 -15.88 2.23 -2.62
CA PHE A 175 -14.65 2.92 -2.24
C PHE A 175 -14.81 4.44 -2.09
N GLU A 176 -15.72 5.06 -2.84
CA GLU A 176 -15.98 6.50 -2.72
C GLU A 176 -16.69 6.82 -1.39
N TYR A 177 -17.63 5.99 -0.97
CA TYR A 177 -18.23 6.08 0.33
C TYR A 177 -17.20 5.85 1.44
N LEU A 178 -16.38 4.79 1.33
CA LEU A 178 -15.35 4.46 2.32
C LEU A 178 -14.28 5.54 2.45
N LYS A 179 -13.93 6.20 1.36
CA LYS A 179 -12.99 7.32 1.37
C LYS A 179 -13.52 8.51 2.22
N LYS A 180 -14.84 8.71 2.24
CA LYS A 180 -15.51 9.76 3.03
C LYS A 180 -15.83 9.34 4.46
N SER A 181 -16.01 8.05 4.73
CA SER A 181 -16.30 7.50 6.06
C SER A 181 -15.12 7.72 7.02
N ASN A 182 -15.35 7.59 8.33
CA ASN A 182 -14.26 7.53 9.30
C ASN A 182 -13.48 6.20 9.19
N TYR A 183 -12.31 6.14 9.82
CA TYR A 183 -11.44 4.96 9.76
C TYR A 183 -12.10 3.68 10.28
N GLN A 184 -12.81 3.75 11.40
CA GLN A 184 -13.40 2.56 12.05
C GLN A 184 -14.48 1.94 11.17
N ASP A 185 -15.38 2.76 10.65
CA ASP A 185 -16.45 2.30 9.76
C ASP A 185 -15.89 1.76 8.45
N ALA A 186 -14.93 2.48 7.82
CA ALA A 186 -14.29 2.02 6.61
C ALA A 186 -13.53 0.70 6.82
N LYS A 187 -12.87 0.52 7.98
CA LYS A 187 -12.15 -0.72 8.32
C LYS A 187 -13.12 -1.89 8.48
N LYS A 188 -14.21 -1.68 9.21
CA LYS A 188 -15.25 -2.68 9.41
C LYS A 188 -15.79 -3.19 8.08
N GLU A 189 -16.15 -2.29 7.18
CA GLU A 189 -16.66 -2.63 5.84
C GLU A 189 -15.63 -3.41 5.00
N ILE A 190 -14.38 -2.96 4.95
CA ILE A 190 -13.32 -3.65 4.20
C ILE A 190 -13.05 -5.05 4.75
N CYS A 191 -13.14 -5.25 6.07
CA CYS A 191 -12.97 -6.55 6.70
C CYS A 191 -14.12 -7.54 6.40
N LEU A 192 -15.27 -7.10 5.86
CA LEU A 192 -16.32 -8.00 5.38
C LEU A 192 -15.91 -8.80 4.14
N ILE A 193 -14.86 -8.37 3.44
CA ILE A 193 -14.35 -9.05 2.24
C ILE A 193 -13.64 -10.34 2.67
N PRO A 194 -14.05 -11.53 2.17
CA PRO A 194 -13.38 -12.78 2.48
C PRO A 194 -11.87 -12.73 2.22
N GLY A 195 -11.07 -13.15 3.20
CA GLY A 195 -9.60 -13.13 3.12
C GLY A 195 -8.96 -11.77 3.43
N VAL A 196 -9.74 -10.77 3.80
CA VAL A 196 -9.26 -9.46 4.26
C VAL A 196 -9.36 -9.40 5.79
N GLY A 197 -8.22 -9.51 6.44
CA GLY A 197 -8.09 -9.25 7.89
C GLY A 197 -7.57 -7.83 8.16
N ASN A 198 -7.40 -7.48 9.44
CA ASN A 198 -6.99 -6.15 9.89
C ASN A 198 -5.79 -5.55 9.14
N LYS A 199 -4.73 -6.34 8.90
CA LYS A 199 -3.51 -5.89 8.20
C LYS A 199 -3.79 -5.49 6.75
N VAL A 200 -4.55 -6.31 6.02
CA VAL A 200 -4.89 -6.03 4.61
C VAL A 200 -5.82 -4.83 4.53
N ALA A 201 -6.81 -4.77 5.42
CA ALA A 201 -7.72 -3.62 5.53
C ALA A 201 -6.93 -2.32 5.76
N ASP A 202 -6.02 -2.29 6.73
CA ASP A 202 -5.20 -1.11 7.02
C ASP A 202 -4.31 -0.71 5.83
N CYS A 203 -3.78 -1.67 5.05
CA CYS A 203 -3.05 -1.34 3.82
C CYS A 203 -3.94 -0.63 2.79
N VAL A 204 -5.16 -1.13 2.56
CA VAL A 204 -6.12 -0.52 1.63
C VAL A 204 -6.52 0.87 2.11
N LEU A 205 -6.85 1.00 3.40
CA LEU A 205 -7.23 2.26 4.03
C LEU A 205 -6.14 3.32 3.90
N LEU A 206 -4.89 2.93 4.20
CA LEU A 206 -3.74 3.83 4.18
C LEU A 206 -3.38 4.27 2.76
N PHE A 207 -3.24 3.28 1.84
CA PHE A 207 -2.63 3.52 0.53
C PHE A 207 -3.63 3.86 -0.57
N SER A 208 -4.95 3.85 -0.29
CA SER A 208 -5.95 4.19 -1.30
C SER A 208 -7.18 4.95 -0.80
N LEU A 209 -7.45 4.94 0.51
CA LEU A 209 -8.67 5.56 1.07
C LEU A 209 -8.39 6.72 2.02
N ASN A 210 -7.17 7.26 2.00
CA ASN A 210 -6.77 8.47 2.74
C ASN A 210 -6.92 8.37 4.27
N LYS A 211 -6.87 7.16 4.86
CA LYS A 211 -6.92 6.96 6.31
C LYS A 211 -5.49 6.93 6.86
N LEU A 212 -4.92 8.11 7.12
CA LEU A 212 -3.52 8.26 7.54
C LEU A 212 -3.25 7.75 8.96
N GLU A 213 -4.28 7.51 9.74
CA GLU A 213 -4.26 6.85 11.03
C GLU A 213 -4.13 5.31 10.93
N ALA A 214 -4.37 4.71 9.76
CA ALA A 214 -4.19 3.28 9.54
C ALA A 214 -2.71 2.89 9.71
N PHE A 215 -2.48 1.78 10.43
CA PHE A 215 -1.13 1.30 10.73
C PHE A 215 -1.05 -0.22 10.51
N PRO A 216 -0.77 -0.67 9.29
CA PRO A 216 -0.69 -2.09 8.97
C PRO A 216 0.35 -2.83 9.82
N LEU A 217 -0.09 -3.73 10.69
CA LEU A 217 0.77 -4.58 11.52
C LEU A 217 1.16 -5.84 10.74
N ASP A 218 2.17 -5.72 9.88
CA ASP A 218 2.76 -6.87 9.21
C ASP A 218 3.95 -7.46 9.99
N ARG A 219 4.55 -8.53 9.47
CA ARG A 219 5.70 -9.20 10.11
C ARG A 219 6.91 -8.29 10.31
N TRP A 220 7.12 -7.30 9.44
CA TRP A 220 8.21 -6.34 9.56
C TRP A 220 7.93 -5.36 10.68
N ILE A 221 6.71 -4.85 10.73
CA ILE A 221 6.27 -3.94 11.79
C ILE A 221 6.27 -4.64 13.15
N ILE A 222 5.82 -5.88 13.23
CA ILE A 222 5.90 -6.67 14.48
C ILE A 222 7.34 -6.74 14.97
N ARG A 223 8.31 -7.07 14.10
CA ARG A 223 9.75 -7.08 14.47
C ARG A 223 10.24 -5.71 14.92
N ILE A 224 9.78 -4.64 14.30
CA ILE A 224 10.13 -3.27 14.71
C ILE A 224 9.59 -2.97 16.10
N LEU A 225 8.34 -3.34 16.37
CA LEU A 225 7.72 -3.15 17.68
C LEU A 225 8.45 -3.93 18.77
N GLU A 226 8.77 -5.19 18.51
CA GLU A 226 9.56 -6.04 19.43
C GLU A 226 10.96 -5.45 19.68
N LYS A 227 11.65 -5.00 18.62
CA LYS A 227 13.05 -4.56 18.69
C LYS A 227 13.23 -3.19 19.32
N TYR A 228 12.35 -2.24 18.99
CA TYR A 228 12.54 -0.83 19.34
C TYR A 228 11.50 -0.29 20.32
N TYR A 229 10.38 -0.99 20.49
CA TYR A 229 9.22 -0.51 21.23
C TYR A 229 8.65 -1.54 22.21
N SER A 230 9.42 -2.57 22.59
CA SER A 230 8.99 -3.63 23.50
C SER A 230 8.40 -3.10 24.82
N ASN A 231 8.96 -2.01 25.35
CA ASN A 231 8.47 -1.38 26.57
C ASN A 231 7.19 -0.55 26.40
N LYS A 232 6.83 -0.20 25.14
CA LYS A 232 5.66 0.64 24.84
C LYS A 232 4.49 -0.15 24.26
N PHE A 233 4.80 -1.08 23.36
CA PHE A 233 3.82 -1.86 22.61
C PHE A 233 4.05 -3.35 22.88
N GLN A 234 3.77 -3.78 24.10
CA GLN A 234 3.93 -5.19 24.48
C GLN A 234 3.07 -6.10 23.59
N LEU A 235 3.73 -7.03 22.91
CA LEU A 235 3.10 -8.11 22.16
C LEU A 235 3.00 -9.30 23.10
N GLU A 236 1.79 -9.63 23.56
CA GLU A 236 1.55 -10.69 24.52
C GLU A 236 1.75 -12.09 23.91
N THR A 237 1.65 -12.20 22.58
CA THR A 237 1.75 -13.49 21.86
C THR A 237 2.38 -13.30 20.48
N LYS A 238 2.96 -14.41 19.92
CA LYS A 238 3.50 -14.43 18.55
C LYS A 238 2.43 -14.24 17.46
N THR A 239 1.17 -14.52 17.77
CA THR A 239 0.04 -14.38 16.84
C THR A 239 -0.87 -13.28 17.35
N ILE A 240 -0.99 -12.18 16.62
CA ILE A 240 -1.84 -11.06 16.99
C ILE A 240 -3.29 -11.41 16.73
N THR A 241 -4.09 -11.53 17.78
CA THR A 241 -5.54 -11.67 17.71
C THR A 241 -6.18 -10.34 17.29
N GLU A 242 -7.44 -10.37 16.88
CA GLU A 242 -8.18 -9.17 16.51
C GLU A 242 -8.25 -8.14 17.66
N LYS A 243 -8.51 -8.61 18.87
CA LYS A 243 -8.51 -7.79 20.09
C LYS A 243 -7.15 -7.14 20.34
N GLN A 244 -6.07 -7.93 20.24
CA GLN A 244 -4.71 -7.41 20.42
C GLN A 244 -4.33 -6.40 19.33
N TYR A 245 -4.76 -6.65 18.08
CA TYR A 245 -4.56 -5.69 16.99
C TYR A 245 -5.16 -4.32 17.32
N SER A 246 -6.40 -4.29 17.81
CA SER A 246 -7.09 -3.06 18.19
C SER A 246 -6.39 -2.34 19.36
N ILE A 247 -5.97 -3.06 20.39
CA ILE A 247 -5.25 -2.50 21.54
C ILE A 247 -3.91 -1.91 21.11
N ILE A 248 -3.14 -2.63 20.28
CA ILE A 248 -1.85 -2.15 19.77
C ILE A 248 -2.05 -0.91 18.89
N HIS A 249 -3.04 -0.95 18.02
CA HIS A 249 -3.35 0.18 17.13
C HIS A 249 -3.72 1.44 17.93
N GLU A 250 -4.53 1.33 18.99
CA GLU A 250 -4.85 2.45 19.88
C GLU A 250 -3.59 3.03 20.55
N LYS A 251 -2.72 2.17 21.10
CA LYS A 251 -1.44 2.61 21.67
C LYS A 251 -0.55 3.33 20.66
N ILE A 252 -0.56 2.86 19.39
CA ILE A 252 0.17 3.45 18.27
C ILE A 252 -0.38 4.84 17.95
N LEU A 253 -1.71 4.99 17.87
CA LEU A 253 -2.33 6.29 17.63
C LEU A 253 -2.04 7.28 18.76
N ASN A 254 -2.06 6.84 20.02
CA ASN A 254 -1.70 7.66 21.15
C ASN A 254 -0.22 8.12 21.08
N HIS A 255 0.67 7.33 20.48
CA HIS A 255 2.08 7.68 20.35
C HIS A 255 2.38 8.55 19.11
N PHE A 256 1.93 8.15 17.91
CA PHE A 256 2.27 8.82 16.64
C PHE A 256 1.22 9.82 16.17
N GLY A 257 0.02 9.78 16.76
CA GLY A 257 -1.10 10.65 16.36
C GLY A 257 -1.79 10.23 15.06
N PRO A 258 -2.54 11.17 14.45
CA PRO A 258 -3.41 10.86 13.30
C PRO A 258 -2.65 10.54 12.00
N PHE A 259 -1.32 10.68 12.00
CA PHE A 259 -0.46 10.37 10.86
C PHE A 259 0.38 9.11 11.08
N ALA A 260 -0.10 8.21 11.94
CA ALA A 260 0.61 6.96 12.29
C ALA A 260 1.02 6.12 11.07
N GLY A 261 0.25 6.15 10.00
CA GLY A 261 0.56 5.47 8.74
C GLY A 261 1.86 5.96 8.07
N TYR A 262 2.18 7.23 8.19
CA TYR A 262 3.50 7.74 7.76
C TYR A 262 4.62 7.19 8.63
N ALA A 263 4.45 7.16 9.95
CA ALA A 263 5.44 6.54 10.85
C ALA A 263 5.67 5.07 10.48
N GLN A 264 4.59 4.32 10.25
CA GLN A 264 4.65 2.93 9.77
C GLN A 264 5.51 2.80 8.51
N GLN A 265 5.27 3.66 7.52
CA GLN A 265 5.94 3.57 6.23
C GLN A 265 7.43 3.91 6.31
N PHE A 266 7.83 4.90 7.08
CA PHE A 266 9.23 5.21 7.35
C PHE A 266 9.95 4.08 8.08
N LEU A 267 9.33 3.54 9.12
CA LEU A 267 9.87 2.43 9.91
C LEU A 267 10.00 1.15 9.08
N PHE A 268 8.97 0.82 8.30
CA PHE A 268 8.96 -0.33 7.41
C PHE A 268 10.10 -0.27 6.39
N LYS A 269 10.26 0.88 5.72
CA LYS A 269 11.33 1.10 4.74
C LYS A 269 12.70 0.91 5.37
N MET A 270 12.92 1.50 6.54
CA MET A 270 14.18 1.42 7.29
C MET A 270 14.53 -0.03 7.67
N GLU A 271 13.62 -0.75 8.29
CA GLU A 271 13.92 -2.11 8.76
C GLU A 271 14.13 -3.09 7.61
N ARG A 272 13.34 -2.95 6.54
CA ARG A 272 13.48 -3.79 5.35
C ARG A 272 14.84 -3.62 4.66
N GLU A 273 15.34 -2.40 4.50
CA GLU A 273 16.66 -2.17 3.92
C GLU A 273 17.80 -2.59 4.84
N ASN A 274 17.66 -2.36 6.15
CA ASN A 274 18.64 -2.84 7.11
C ASN A 274 18.75 -4.36 7.12
N TYR A 275 17.63 -5.07 6.90
CA TYR A 275 17.64 -6.53 6.79
C TYR A 275 18.32 -7.00 5.50
N GLN A 276 18.04 -6.38 4.36
CA GLN A 276 18.68 -6.72 3.09
C GLN A 276 20.20 -6.52 3.12
N LYS A 277 20.69 -5.43 3.75
CA LYS A 277 22.12 -5.16 3.90
C LYS A 277 22.88 -6.15 4.79
N LYS A 278 22.18 -6.93 5.62
CA LYS A 278 22.82 -7.97 6.45
C LYS A 278 23.11 -9.27 5.69
N TRP A 279 22.54 -9.42 4.49
CA TRP A 279 22.68 -10.63 3.65
C TRP A 279 23.48 -10.36 2.37
N LEU A 280 23.98 -9.14 2.18
CA LEU A 280 24.97 -8.74 1.18
C LEU A 280 26.34 -8.55 1.83
#